data_5039a76bd5d2d3c8158d22019b6a1734
#
_entry.id   5039a76bd5d2d3c8158d22019b6a1734
#
_cell.length_a   1.000
_cell.length_b   1.000
_cell.length_c   1.000
_cell.angle_alpha   90.00
_cell.angle_beta   90.00
_cell.angle_gamma   90.00
#
_symmetry.space_group_name_H-M   'P 1'
#
loop_
_entity.id
_entity.type
_entity.pdbx_description
1 polymer ?
#
loop_
_entity_poly.entity_id
_entity_poly.type
_entity_poly.pdbx_seq_one_letter_code
_entity_poly.pdbx_strand_id
1 'polypeptide(L)'
;MGIIKTKGIILSESNMNDFDKMLTMLTPNGKIGCAAKGARKPKSLLMAGTQLFVFGEYMLYQGTSSYHINSCDTIELFYPIRTDLDKLKYAAHVTKVINDVTDENQNTYRILQLFLNTLYMISETDKDLDFILSVFKLRLLCLLGFTPQIKACTNCKTGENITHFSIRDNGFKCEACSKIDKGAIRISDSTKTAMQYIVLADPKKIFSFQISEENLQELNLVSNLYFNEKLEKEYKVENLF
;
A
#
# COMPACT_ATOMS: atom_id res chain seq x y z
N MET A 1 29.57 -15.73 -7.90
CA MET A 1 28.14 -15.90 -7.54
C MET A 1 28.00 -15.52 -6.09
N GLY A 2 27.26 -14.47 -5.79
CA GLY A 2 27.08 -14.01 -4.40
C GLY A 2 25.79 -14.56 -3.80
N ILE A 3 25.83 -14.95 -2.53
CA ILE A 3 24.63 -15.22 -1.73
C ILE A 3 24.16 -13.88 -1.16
N ILE A 4 22.89 -13.57 -1.34
CA ILE A 4 22.26 -12.38 -0.77
C ILE A 4 21.23 -12.84 0.25
N LYS A 5 21.28 -12.28 1.45
CA LYS A 5 20.26 -12.45 2.49
C LYS A 5 19.42 -11.17 2.58
N THR A 6 18.12 -11.28 2.38
CA THR A 6 17.21 -10.13 2.40
C THR A 6 15.85 -10.49 2.98
N LYS A 7 15.21 -9.52 3.64
CA LYS A 7 13.79 -9.62 3.96
C LYS A 7 12.97 -9.19 2.76
N GLY A 8 11.83 -9.84 2.55
CA GLY A 8 10.94 -9.49 1.44
C GLY A 8 9.56 -10.10 1.60
N ILE A 9 8.63 -9.61 0.82
CA ILE A 9 7.26 -10.10 0.73
C ILE A 9 6.91 -10.46 -0.71
N ILE A 10 6.21 -11.58 -0.91
CA ILE A 10 5.80 -12.03 -2.24
C ILE A 10 4.61 -11.20 -2.72
N LEU A 11 4.79 -10.48 -3.84
CA LEU A 11 3.76 -9.67 -4.49
C LEU A 11 2.96 -10.43 -5.55
N SER A 12 3.62 -11.38 -6.23
CA SER A 12 2.97 -12.23 -7.24
C SER A 12 3.69 -13.54 -7.39
N GLU A 13 2.96 -14.55 -7.85
CA GLU A 13 3.49 -15.87 -8.17
C GLU A 13 2.91 -16.36 -9.50
N SER A 14 3.74 -17.05 -10.27
CA SER A 14 3.32 -17.77 -11.48
C SER A 14 4.00 -19.13 -11.53
N ASN A 15 3.29 -20.11 -12.07
CA ASN A 15 3.85 -21.44 -12.26
C ASN A 15 4.85 -21.42 -13.41
N MET A 16 6.00 -22.06 -13.20
CA MET A 16 7.04 -22.24 -14.19
C MET A 16 7.45 -23.72 -14.18
N ASN A 17 7.50 -24.35 -15.33
CA ASN A 17 7.74 -25.79 -15.47
C ASN A 17 6.77 -26.64 -14.60
N ASP A 18 7.11 -27.92 -14.36
CA ASP A 18 6.25 -28.84 -13.61
C ASP A 18 6.14 -28.51 -12.13
N PHE A 19 7.25 -28.05 -11.52
CA PHE A 19 7.35 -27.90 -10.06
C PHE A 19 7.93 -26.56 -9.61
N ASP A 20 8.26 -25.67 -10.50
CA ASP A 20 8.91 -24.39 -10.19
C ASP A 20 7.89 -23.26 -10.13
N LYS A 21 8.26 -22.18 -9.46
CA LYS A 21 7.53 -20.91 -9.47
C LYS A 21 8.45 -19.76 -9.88
N MET A 22 7.90 -18.79 -10.60
CA MET A 22 8.48 -17.46 -10.74
C MET A 22 7.72 -16.51 -9.83
N LEU A 23 8.44 -15.74 -9.05
CA LEU A 23 7.89 -14.84 -8.02
C LEU A 23 8.37 -13.41 -8.27
N THR A 24 7.52 -12.44 -7.97
CA THR A 24 7.92 -11.05 -7.77
C THR A 24 7.93 -10.78 -6.27
N MET A 25 9.06 -10.31 -5.76
CA MET A 25 9.26 -10.02 -4.34
C MET A 25 9.59 -8.55 -4.15
N LEU A 26 8.94 -7.89 -3.19
CA LEU A 26 9.34 -6.58 -2.72
C LEU A 26 10.32 -6.72 -1.56
N THR A 27 11.48 -6.10 -1.69
CA THR A 27 12.53 -6.04 -0.66
C THR A 27 12.75 -4.58 -0.21
N PRO A 28 13.54 -4.28 0.80
CA PRO A 28 13.91 -2.89 1.14
C PRO A 28 14.64 -2.13 0.00
N ASN A 29 15.27 -2.86 -0.93
CA ASN A 29 16.08 -2.32 -2.00
C ASN A 29 15.40 -2.37 -3.38
N GLY A 30 14.08 -2.52 -3.39
CA GLY A 30 13.30 -2.58 -4.62
C GLY A 30 12.66 -3.93 -4.86
N LYS A 31 11.98 -3.99 -5.98
CA LYS A 31 11.29 -5.19 -6.48
C LYS A 31 12.30 -6.09 -7.19
N ILE A 32 12.22 -7.39 -7.00
CA ILE A 32 13.09 -8.37 -7.65
C ILE A 32 12.30 -9.57 -8.16
N GLY A 33 12.74 -10.12 -9.29
CA GLY A 33 12.25 -11.39 -9.83
C GLY A 33 13.04 -12.57 -9.26
N CYS A 34 12.34 -13.58 -8.74
CA CYS A 34 12.96 -14.75 -8.11
C CYS A 34 12.38 -16.05 -8.64
N ALA A 35 13.25 -17.00 -9.02
CA ALA A 35 12.85 -18.36 -9.32
C ALA A 35 12.93 -19.25 -8.06
N ALA A 36 11.85 -19.97 -7.76
CA ALA A 36 11.78 -20.95 -6.68
C ALA A 36 11.70 -22.35 -7.25
N LYS A 37 12.85 -23.01 -7.40
CA LYS A 37 12.96 -24.36 -7.99
C LYS A 37 12.36 -25.41 -7.05
N GLY A 38 11.51 -26.26 -7.59
CA GLY A 38 10.84 -27.33 -6.85
C GLY A 38 9.89 -26.85 -5.76
N ALA A 39 9.46 -25.57 -5.74
CA ALA A 39 8.58 -25.03 -4.73
C ALA A 39 7.19 -25.70 -4.68
N ARG A 40 6.76 -26.32 -5.79
CA ARG A 40 5.49 -27.05 -5.91
C ARG A 40 5.61 -28.56 -5.69
N LYS A 41 6.81 -29.08 -5.39
CA LYS A 41 6.97 -30.52 -5.08
C LYS A 41 6.32 -30.82 -3.73
N PRO A 42 5.69 -32.00 -3.58
CA PRO A 42 5.27 -32.47 -2.28
C PRO A 42 6.45 -32.43 -1.29
N LYS A 43 6.25 -31.94 -0.08
CA LYS A 43 7.26 -31.80 0.98
C LYS A 43 8.39 -30.78 0.67
N SER A 44 8.21 -29.88 -0.28
CA SER A 44 9.18 -28.81 -0.53
C SER A 44 9.25 -27.86 0.66
N LEU A 45 10.46 -27.57 1.14
CA LEU A 45 10.72 -26.58 2.19
C LEU A 45 10.38 -25.14 1.73
N LEU A 46 10.32 -24.91 0.41
CA LEU A 46 9.96 -23.61 -0.16
C LEU A 46 8.45 -23.41 -0.33
N MET A 47 7.63 -24.47 -0.15
CA MET A 47 6.20 -24.41 -0.46
C MET A 47 5.47 -23.30 0.33
N ALA A 48 5.69 -23.22 1.63
CA ALA A 48 5.05 -22.23 2.48
C ALA A 48 5.58 -20.82 2.22
N GLY A 49 6.90 -20.67 2.14
CA GLY A 49 7.58 -19.37 2.01
C GLY A 49 7.45 -18.71 0.63
N THR A 50 6.91 -19.39 -0.36
CA THR A 50 6.77 -18.89 -1.75
C THR A 50 5.33 -18.65 -2.17
N GLN A 51 4.43 -18.45 -1.21
CA GLN A 51 3.04 -18.09 -1.46
C GLN A 51 2.85 -16.57 -1.46
N LEU A 52 1.81 -16.11 -2.13
CA LEU A 52 1.41 -14.69 -2.13
C LEU A 52 1.25 -14.18 -0.68
N PHE A 53 1.61 -12.93 -0.41
CA PHE A 53 1.61 -12.23 0.87
C PHE A 53 2.60 -12.75 1.92
N VAL A 54 3.35 -13.82 1.68
CA VAL A 54 4.32 -14.29 2.67
C VAL A 54 5.47 -13.30 2.82
N PHE A 55 5.67 -12.84 4.05
CA PHE A 55 6.84 -12.06 4.45
C PHE A 55 7.83 -12.97 5.16
N GLY A 56 9.08 -12.92 4.73
CA GLY A 56 10.13 -13.77 5.25
C GLY A 56 11.54 -13.22 5.05
N GLU A 57 12.50 -13.94 5.55
CA GLU A 57 13.92 -13.74 5.28
C GLU A 57 14.39 -14.78 4.26
N TYR A 58 14.87 -14.31 3.12
CA TYR A 58 15.21 -15.15 1.96
C TYR A 58 16.71 -15.17 1.73
N MET A 59 17.24 -16.37 1.52
CA MET A 59 18.59 -16.56 0.97
C MET A 59 18.48 -16.74 -0.54
N LEU A 60 19.11 -15.84 -1.28
CA LEU A 60 19.03 -15.77 -2.75
C LEU A 60 20.40 -15.99 -3.37
N TYR A 61 20.45 -16.71 -4.48
CA TYR A 61 21.59 -16.73 -5.39
C TYR A 61 21.32 -15.81 -6.58
N GLN A 62 22.28 -14.99 -6.93
CA GLN A 62 22.21 -14.18 -8.13
C GLN A 62 22.50 -15.04 -9.36
N GLY A 63 21.48 -15.22 -10.20
CA GLY A 63 21.61 -15.82 -11.54
C GLY A 63 21.97 -14.75 -12.58
N THR A 64 21.95 -15.15 -13.86
CA THR A 64 22.23 -14.24 -14.99
C THR A 64 21.10 -13.25 -15.26
N SER A 65 19.84 -13.66 -15.07
CA SER A 65 18.64 -12.83 -15.37
C SER A 65 17.66 -12.70 -14.22
N SER A 66 17.81 -13.52 -13.17
CA SER A 66 16.92 -13.49 -12.01
C SER A 66 17.63 -14.07 -10.79
N TYR A 67 17.05 -13.82 -9.61
CA TYR A 67 17.49 -14.47 -8.39
C TYR A 67 16.90 -15.88 -8.28
N HIS A 68 17.59 -16.78 -7.56
CA HIS A 68 17.09 -18.10 -7.21
C HIS A 68 16.96 -18.21 -5.69
N ILE A 69 15.78 -18.57 -5.21
CA ILE A 69 15.55 -18.78 -3.77
C ILE A 69 16.18 -20.11 -3.36
N ASN A 70 17.13 -20.05 -2.42
CA ASN A 70 17.75 -21.21 -1.81
C ASN A 70 16.95 -21.70 -0.59
N SER A 71 16.62 -20.74 0.30
CA SER A 71 15.81 -21.00 1.50
C SER A 71 15.00 -19.78 1.88
N CYS A 72 13.96 -20.00 2.66
CA CYS A 72 13.10 -18.98 3.22
C CYS A 72 12.78 -19.30 4.68
N ASP A 73 13.07 -18.36 5.56
CA ASP A 73 12.60 -18.36 6.95
C ASP A 73 11.37 -17.46 7.02
N THR A 74 10.18 -18.07 7.08
CA THR A 74 8.90 -17.35 7.12
C THR A 74 8.78 -16.58 8.43
N ILE A 75 8.46 -15.28 8.35
CA ILE A 75 8.22 -14.39 9.49
C ILE A 75 6.72 -14.21 9.71
N GLU A 76 5.97 -13.94 8.62
CA GLU A 76 4.53 -13.69 8.69
C GLU A 76 3.83 -14.24 7.44
N LEU A 77 2.71 -14.93 7.65
CA LEU A 77 1.91 -15.56 6.60
C LEU A 77 0.65 -14.77 6.24
N PHE A 78 0.22 -13.88 7.13
CA PHE A 78 -1.07 -13.16 7.04
C PHE A 78 -2.23 -14.12 6.74
N TYR A 79 -2.27 -15.25 7.48
CA TYR A 79 -3.20 -16.36 7.20
C TYR A 79 -4.67 -15.94 7.18
N PRO A 80 -5.17 -15.06 8.08
CA PRO A 80 -6.56 -14.61 8.07
C PRO A 80 -7.02 -13.97 6.75
N ILE A 81 -6.09 -13.36 5.98
CA ILE A 81 -6.42 -12.82 4.65
C ILE A 81 -6.91 -13.92 3.69
N ARG A 82 -6.43 -15.15 3.85
CA ARG A 82 -6.76 -16.26 2.93
C ARG A 82 -8.10 -16.92 3.24
N THR A 83 -8.63 -16.70 4.44
CA THR A 83 -9.86 -17.34 4.94
C THR A 83 -11.09 -16.42 4.87
N ASP A 84 -10.87 -15.13 4.50
CA ASP A 84 -11.90 -14.11 4.39
C ASP A 84 -11.82 -13.45 3.01
N LEU A 85 -12.92 -13.50 2.26
CA LEU A 85 -12.97 -13.01 0.88
C LEU A 85 -12.80 -11.49 0.79
N ASP A 86 -13.35 -10.74 1.73
CA ASP A 86 -13.24 -9.29 1.71
C ASP A 86 -11.82 -8.85 2.10
N LYS A 87 -11.23 -9.46 3.13
CA LYS A 87 -9.81 -9.26 3.45
C LYS A 87 -8.91 -9.59 2.26
N LEU A 88 -9.20 -10.67 1.55
CA LEU A 88 -8.43 -11.08 0.36
C LEU A 88 -8.53 -10.05 -0.77
N LYS A 89 -9.72 -9.53 -1.05
CA LYS A 89 -9.92 -8.47 -2.08
C LYS A 89 -9.10 -7.22 -1.77
N TYR A 90 -9.18 -6.73 -0.53
CA TYR A 90 -8.45 -5.53 -0.12
C TYR A 90 -6.93 -5.74 -0.11
N ALA A 91 -6.46 -6.88 0.39
CA ALA A 91 -5.04 -7.21 0.37
C ALA A 91 -4.49 -7.35 -1.06
N ALA A 92 -5.24 -7.99 -1.96
CA ALA A 92 -4.88 -8.11 -3.37
C ALA A 92 -4.85 -6.75 -4.07
N HIS A 93 -5.84 -5.86 -3.77
CA HIS A 93 -5.85 -4.49 -4.27
C HIS A 93 -4.60 -3.71 -3.83
N VAL A 94 -4.29 -3.72 -2.53
CA VAL A 94 -3.10 -3.06 -1.99
C VAL A 94 -1.83 -3.62 -2.63
N THR A 95 -1.74 -4.95 -2.80
CA THR A 95 -0.59 -5.61 -3.43
C THR A 95 -0.42 -5.21 -4.89
N LYS A 96 -1.51 -5.13 -5.65
CA LYS A 96 -1.48 -4.64 -7.04
C LYS A 96 -0.97 -3.21 -7.12
N VAL A 97 -1.46 -2.32 -6.24
CA VAL A 97 -0.97 -0.94 -6.17
C VAL A 97 0.53 -0.90 -5.90
N ILE A 98 0.99 -1.62 -4.86
CA ILE A 98 2.42 -1.68 -4.51
C ILE A 98 3.26 -2.21 -5.68
N ASN A 99 2.79 -3.26 -6.37
CA ASN A 99 3.49 -3.81 -7.52
C ASN A 99 3.59 -2.79 -8.68
N ASP A 100 2.59 -1.94 -8.85
CA ASP A 100 2.57 -0.93 -9.92
C ASP A 100 3.46 0.28 -9.62
N VAL A 101 3.62 0.67 -8.35
CA VAL A 101 4.35 1.90 -7.96
C VAL A 101 5.78 1.66 -7.49
N THR A 102 6.26 0.41 -7.50
CA THR A 102 7.63 0.07 -7.11
C THR A 102 8.40 -0.53 -8.27
N ASP A 103 9.69 -0.21 -8.35
CA ASP A 103 10.60 -0.68 -9.38
C ASP A 103 11.82 -1.41 -8.80
N GLU A 104 12.63 -1.98 -9.69
CA GLU A 104 13.93 -2.56 -9.33
C GLU A 104 14.91 -1.46 -8.92
N ASN A 105 15.85 -1.80 -8.03
CA ASN A 105 16.92 -0.88 -7.60
C ASN A 105 16.44 0.45 -6.99
N GLN A 106 15.26 0.45 -6.38
CA GLN A 106 14.65 1.59 -5.71
C GLN A 106 14.68 1.39 -4.19
N ASN A 107 14.94 2.44 -3.41
CA ASN A 107 14.78 2.35 -1.96
C ASN A 107 13.28 2.29 -1.60
N THR A 108 12.78 1.10 -1.34
CA THR A 108 11.38 0.80 -1.03
C THR A 108 11.14 0.51 0.45
N TYR A 109 12.13 0.74 1.32
CA TYR A 109 12.04 0.40 2.75
C TYR A 109 10.78 0.95 3.42
N ARG A 110 10.47 2.26 3.20
CA ARG A 110 9.28 2.89 3.80
C ARG A 110 7.97 2.39 3.18
N ILE A 111 7.98 2.10 1.88
CA ILE A 111 6.83 1.51 1.18
C ILE A 111 6.57 0.10 1.69
N LEU A 112 7.61 -0.72 1.83
CA LEU A 112 7.51 -2.06 2.41
C LEU A 112 6.95 -2.01 3.85
N GLN A 113 7.41 -1.07 4.69
CA GLN A 113 6.85 -0.90 6.04
C GLN A 113 5.38 -0.54 6.01
N LEU A 114 4.96 0.41 5.16
CA LEU A 114 3.56 0.77 5.00
C LEU A 114 2.73 -0.44 4.54
N PHE A 115 3.23 -1.18 3.57
CA PHE A 115 2.57 -2.36 3.03
C PHE A 115 2.35 -3.44 4.10
N LEU A 116 3.40 -3.79 4.84
CA LEU A 116 3.33 -4.77 5.94
C LEU A 116 2.35 -4.34 7.03
N ASN A 117 2.38 -3.06 7.44
CA ASN A 117 1.44 -2.52 8.41
C ASN A 117 0.00 -2.59 7.89
N THR A 118 -0.22 -2.30 6.61
CA THR A 118 -1.55 -2.36 6.00
C THR A 118 -2.08 -3.79 5.95
N LEU A 119 -1.25 -4.76 5.53
CA LEU A 119 -1.64 -6.18 5.54
C LEU A 119 -1.92 -6.68 6.97
N TYR A 120 -1.12 -6.26 7.95
CA TYR A 120 -1.37 -6.57 9.37
C TYR A 120 -2.74 -6.03 9.83
N MET A 121 -3.06 -4.78 9.48
CA MET A 121 -4.36 -4.20 9.83
C MET A 121 -5.52 -4.95 9.18
N ILE A 122 -5.40 -5.33 7.91
CA ILE A 122 -6.41 -6.13 7.20
C ILE A 122 -6.51 -7.53 7.83
N SER A 123 -5.39 -8.16 8.18
CA SER A 123 -5.35 -9.54 8.70
C SER A 123 -5.88 -9.63 10.12
N GLU A 124 -5.31 -8.83 11.03
CA GLU A 124 -5.37 -9.07 12.47
C GLU A 124 -6.33 -8.13 13.22
N THR A 125 -7.03 -7.22 12.53
CA THR A 125 -7.96 -6.30 13.20
C THR A 125 -9.36 -6.34 12.59
N ASP A 126 -10.34 -5.85 13.36
CA ASP A 126 -11.74 -5.68 12.92
C ASP A 126 -12.00 -4.22 12.46
N LYS A 127 -10.95 -3.47 12.12
CA LYS A 127 -11.14 -2.13 11.57
C LYS A 127 -11.77 -2.21 10.20
N ASP A 128 -12.59 -1.22 9.91
CA ASP A 128 -13.22 -1.06 8.61
C ASP A 128 -12.16 -1.08 7.49
N LEU A 129 -12.39 -1.89 6.45
CA LEU A 129 -11.43 -2.09 5.36
C LEU A 129 -11.28 -0.84 4.48
N ASP A 130 -12.35 -0.05 4.32
CA ASP A 130 -12.29 1.23 3.61
C ASP A 130 -11.51 2.28 4.40
N PHE A 131 -11.59 2.24 5.74
CA PHE A 131 -10.73 3.06 6.59
C PHE A 131 -9.24 2.70 6.36
N ILE A 132 -8.91 1.41 6.40
CA ILE A 132 -7.52 0.94 6.19
C ILE A 132 -7.03 1.38 4.81
N LEU A 133 -7.85 1.22 3.78
CA LEU A 133 -7.51 1.57 2.39
C LEU A 133 -7.33 3.08 2.21
N SER A 134 -8.19 3.91 2.82
CA SER A 134 -8.08 5.38 2.74
C SER A 134 -6.79 5.89 3.38
N VAL A 135 -6.43 5.34 4.55
CA VAL A 135 -5.16 5.65 5.24
C VAL A 135 -3.96 5.22 4.39
N PHE A 136 -4.00 3.99 3.87
CA PHE A 136 -2.96 3.46 2.98
C PHE A 136 -2.73 4.36 1.76
N LYS A 137 -3.79 4.72 1.03
CA LYS A 137 -3.72 5.54 -0.19
C LYS A 137 -3.09 6.91 0.08
N LEU A 138 -3.58 7.63 1.07
CA LEU A 138 -3.02 8.94 1.41
C LEU A 138 -1.56 8.85 1.88
N ARG A 139 -1.23 7.84 2.69
CA ARG A 139 0.15 7.66 3.18
C ARG A 139 1.09 7.25 2.06
N LEU A 140 0.67 6.37 1.16
CA LEU A 140 1.46 5.97 0.00
C LEU A 140 1.78 7.16 -0.90
N LEU A 141 0.80 8.03 -1.18
CA LEU A 141 1.02 9.26 -1.94
C LEU A 141 2.09 10.14 -1.31
N CYS A 142 2.11 10.25 0.03
CA CYS A 142 3.16 11.00 0.72
C CYS A 142 4.55 10.37 0.50
N LEU A 143 4.65 9.03 0.49
CA LEU A 143 5.93 8.33 0.24
C LEU A 143 6.38 8.44 -1.21
N LEU A 144 5.46 8.58 -2.15
CA LEU A 144 5.72 8.78 -3.58
C LEU A 144 6.01 10.25 -3.97
N GLY A 145 5.98 11.18 -2.99
CA GLY A 145 6.25 12.60 -3.22
C GLY A 145 5.01 13.47 -3.50
N PHE A 146 3.82 12.89 -3.50
CA PHE A 146 2.54 13.59 -3.70
C PHE A 146 1.88 14.02 -2.38
N THR A 147 2.66 14.52 -1.43
CA THR A 147 2.14 14.96 -0.13
C THR A 147 1.19 16.15 -0.31
N PRO A 148 -0.08 16.05 0.12
CA PRO A 148 -1.00 17.17 0.00
C PRO A 148 -0.63 18.33 0.97
N GLN A 149 -0.95 19.55 0.60
CA GLN A 149 -0.79 20.71 1.44
C GLN A 149 -1.94 20.79 2.47
N ILE A 150 -1.64 20.39 3.72
CA ILE A 150 -2.64 20.17 4.78
C ILE A 150 -2.55 21.18 5.94
N LYS A 151 -1.69 22.19 5.85
CA LYS A 151 -1.50 23.16 6.94
C LYS A 151 -2.35 24.40 6.76
N ALA A 152 -2.53 24.86 5.52
CA ALA A 152 -3.17 26.12 5.19
C ALA A 152 -3.80 26.03 3.78
N CYS A 153 -4.64 27.00 3.46
CA CYS A 153 -5.20 27.16 2.12
C CYS A 153 -4.09 27.27 1.07
N THR A 154 -4.18 26.49 0.01
CA THR A 154 -3.18 26.48 -1.09
C THR A 154 -3.07 27.84 -1.79
N ASN A 155 -4.14 28.64 -1.82
CA ASN A 155 -4.18 29.96 -2.46
C ASN A 155 -3.73 31.10 -1.54
N CYS A 156 -4.54 31.41 -0.50
CA CYS A 156 -4.32 32.60 0.33
C CYS A 156 -3.46 32.33 1.58
N LYS A 157 -3.05 31.09 1.81
CA LYS A 157 -2.19 30.66 2.92
C LYS A 157 -2.82 30.82 4.32
N THR A 158 -4.11 31.15 4.42
CA THR A 158 -4.79 31.15 5.73
C THR A 158 -4.92 29.74 6.28
N GLY A 159 -4.78 29.58 7.60
CA GLY A 159 -5.09 28.34 8.31
C GLY A 159 -6.56 28.25 8.77
N GLU A 160 -7.33 29.33 8.60
CA GLU A 160 -8.69 29.48 9.10
C GLU A 160 -9.73 29.10 8.03
N ASN A 161 -10.92 28.69 8.49
CA ASN A 161 -12.05 28.35 7.63
C ASN A 161 -11.71 27.41 6.49
N ILE A 162 -10.87 26.42 6.76
CA ILE A 162 -10.56 25.33 5.83
C ILE A 162 -11.76 24.39 5.77
N THR A 163 -12.42 24.36 4.63
CA THR A 163 -13.67 23.62 4.40
C THR A 163 -13.66 22.74 3.16
N HIS A 164 -12.61 22.82 2.35
CA HIS A 164 -12.53 22.09 1.09
C HIS A 164 -11.14 21.49 0.86
N PHE A 165 -11.10 20.46 0.01
CA PHE A 165 -9.88 19.87 -0.53
C PHE A 165 -9.89 19.98 -2.06
N SER A 166 -8.83 20.51 -2.63
CA SER A 166 -8.64 20.63 -4.08
C SER A 166 -7.71 19.52 -4.57
N ILE A 167 -8.22 18.66 -5.43
CA ILE A 167 -7.43 17.64 -6.14
C ILE A 167 -6.42 18.34 -7.06
N ARG A 168 -6.87 19.33 -7.83
CA ARG A 168 -6.06 20.10 -8.77
C ARG A 168 -4.89 20.82 -8.10
N ASP A 169 -5.17 21.53 -6.97
CA ASP A 169 -4.16 22.33 -6.29
C ASP A 169 -3.47 21.58 -5.15
N ASN A 170 -3.70 20.26 -5.04
CA ASN A 170 -3.03 19.33 -4.12
C ASN A 170 -3.14 19.74 -2.64
N GLY A 171 -4.30 20.16 -2.17
CA GLY A 171 -4.40 20.52 -0.77
C GLY A 171 -5.65 21.28 -0.38
N PHE A 172 -5.62 21.80 0.85
CA PHE A 172 -6.74 22.47 1.48
C PHE A 172 -7.08 23.82 0.87
N LYS A 173 -8.37 24.13 0.89
CA LYS A 173 -8.94 25.44 0.52
C LYS A 173 -9.82 25.97 1.64
N CYS A 174 -9.72 27.29 1.87
CA CYS A 174 -10.69 27.98 2.71
C CYS A 174 -11.99 28.23 1.93
N GLU A 175 -13.07 28.55 2.64
CA GLU A 175 -14.40 28.81 2.07
C GLU A 175 -14.37 29.88 0.97
N ALA A 176 -13.58 30.95 1.14
CA ALA A 176 -13.49 32.00 0.14
C ALA A 176 -12.81 31.55 -1.15
N CYS A 177 -11.70 30.81 -1.04
CA CYS A 177 -10.93 30.34 -2.20
C CYS A 177 -11.57 29.15 -2.91
N SER A 178 -12.40 28.35 -2.23
CA SER A 178 -13.13 27.24 -2.85
C SER A 178 -14.15 27.70 -3.89
N LYS A 179 -14.71 28.92 -3.74
CA LYS A 179 -15.66 29.50 -4.70
C LYS A 179 -15.07 29.68 -6.10
N ILE A 180 -13.74 29.83 -6.20
CA ILE A 180 -13.03 29.97 -7.47
C ILE A 180 -12.69 28.59 -8.05
N ASP A 181 -12.50 27.59 -7.20
CA ASP A 181 -12.20 26.20 -7.58
C ASP A 181 -13.45 25.33 -7.53
N LYS A 182 -14.21 25.32 -8.62
CA LYS A 182 -15.47 24.54 -8.74
C LYS A 182 -15.29 23.01 -8.55
N GLY A 183 -14.05 22.50 -8.66
CA GLY A 183 -13.72 21.10 -8.44
C GLY A 183 -13.26 20.78 -7.01
N ALA A 184 -13.20 21.77 -6.12
CA ALA A 184 -12.84 21.55 -4.73
C ALA A 184 -13.98 20.81 -4.00
N ILE A 185 -13.61 19.74 -3.31
CA ILE A 185 -14.53 18.87 -2.56
C ILE A 185 -14.70 19.44 -1.16
N ARG A 186 -15.94 19.62 -0.72
CA ARG A 186 -16.21 20.02 0.65
C ARG A 186 -15.81 18.91 1.61
N ILE A 187 -15.17 19.28 2.71
CA ILE A 187 -14.74 18.36 3.77
C ILE A 187 -15.14 18.90 5.15
N SER A 188 -15.48 17.98 6.04
CA SER A 188 -15.75 18.25 7.45
C SER A 188 -14.45 18.54 8.23
N ASP A 189 -14.56 19.14 9.41
CA ASP A 189 -13.43 19.33 10.31
C ASP A 189 -12.83 17.98 10.76
N SER A 190 -13.65 16.94 10.90
CA SER A 190 -13.21 15.58 11.22
C SER A 190 -12.35 15.00 10.11
N THR A 191 -12.79 15.08 8.85
CA THR A 191 -12.02 14.61 7.69
C THR A 191 -10.74 15.42 7.51
N LYS A 192 -10.79 16.74 7.69
CA LYS A 192 -9.59 17.60 7.70
C LYS A 192 -8.57 17.11 8.72
N THR A 193 -9.01 16.89 9.97
CA THR A 193 -8.15 16.41 11.06
C THR A 193 -7.59 15.01 10.78
N ALA A 194 -8.42 14.10 10.25
CA ALA A 194 -7.99 12.77 9.84
C ALA A 194 -6.89 12.84 8.77
N MET A 195 -7.06 13.64 7.72
CA MET A 195 -6.05 13.84 6.68
C MET A 195 -4.74 14.40 7.24
N GLN A 196 -4.82 15.39 8.14
CA GLN A 196 -3.65 15.93 8.83
C GLN A 196 -2.95 14.86 9.65
N TYR A 197 -3.71 14.06 10.40
CA TYR A 197 -3.16 12.96 11.18
C TYR A 197 -2.45 11.93 10.29
N ILE A 198 -3.08 11.45 9.23
CA ILE A 198 -2.51 10.46 8.31
C ILE A 198 -1.19 10.94 7.72
N VAL A 199 -1.11 12.22 7.33
CA VAL A 199 0.10 12.78 6.71
C VAL A 199 1.23 12.98 7.72
N LEU A 200 0.94 13.39 8.96
CA LEU A 200 1.93 13.81 9.95
C LEU A 200 2.31 12.73 10.96
N ALA A 201 1.45 11.73 11.19
CA ALA A 201 1.67 10.71 12.21
C ALA A 201 2.91 9.85 11.95
N ASP A 202 3.49 9.36 13.03
CA ASP A 202 4.50 8.30 12.99
C ASP A 202 3.98 7.08 12.21
N PRO A 203 4.80 6.42 11.36
CA PRO A 203 4.39 5.25 10.59
C PRO A 203 3.72 4.14 11.39
N LYS A 204 4.08 3.96 12.66
CA LYS A 204 3.48 2.95 13.55
C LYS A 204 2.10 3.33 14.07
N LYS A 205 1.72 4.62 13.97
CA LYS A 205 0.47 5.17 14.55
C LYS A 205 -0.55 5.61 13.51
N ILE A 206 -0.26 5.49 12.22
CA ILE A 206 -1.15 6.02 11.16
C ILE A 206 -2.57 5.46 11.20
N PHE A 207 -2.77 4.28 11.76
CA PHE A 207 -4.07 3.62 11.91
C PHE A 207 -4.68 3.79 13.32
N SER A 208 -4.08 4.59 14.23
CA SER A 208 -4.46 4.64 15.64
C SER A 208 -5.53 5.69 15.96
N PHE A 209 -6.31 6.15 15.00
CA PHE A 209 -7.42 7.08 15.23
C PHE A 209 -8.78 6.42 14.91
N GLN A 210 -9.84 7.10 15.31
CA GLN A 210 -11.22 6.71 15.01
C GLN A 210 -11.89 7.82 14.22
N ILE A 211 -12.82 7.45 13.36
CA ILE A 211 -13.62 8.34 12.54
C ILE A 211 -15.04 7.79 12.47
N SER A 212 -16.06 8.65 12.43
CA SER A 212 -17.44 8.21 12.24
C SER A 212 -17.66 7.70 10.82
N GLU A 213 -18.68 6.87 10.62
CA GLU A 213 -19.00 6.29 9.31
C GLU A 213 -19.24 7.36 8.24
N GLU A 214 -19.97 8.43 8.56
CA GLU A 214 -20.21 9.55 7.64
C GLU A 214 -18.90 10.21 7.19
N ASN A 215 -18.01 10.51 8.14
CA ASN A 215 -16.71 11.12 7.82
C ASN A 215 -15.75 10.14 7.15
N LEU A 216 -15.91 8.84 7.37
CA LEU A 216 -15.16 7.82 6.63
C LEU A 216 -15.54 7.78 5.15
N GLN A 217 -16.83 7.91 4.83
CA GLN A 217 -17.28 8.00 3.42
C GLN A 217 -16.67 9.22 2.73
N GLU A 218 -16.61 10.36 3.42
CA GLU A 218 -15.97 11.57 2.91
C GLU A 218 -14.44 11.39 2.72
N LEU A 219 -13.76 10.81 3.71
CA LEU A 219 -12.33 10.50 3.63
C LEU A 219 -12.03 9.53 2.49
N ASN A 220 -12.85 8.52 2.32
CA ASN A 220 -12.73 7.53 1.24
C ASN A 220 -12.88 8.20 -0.13
N LEU A 221 -13.91 9.03 -0.32
CA LEU A 221 -14.11 9.78 -1.56
C LEU A 221 -12.87 10.63 -1.91
N VAL A 222 -12.41 11.45 -0.97
CA VAL A 222 -11.27 12.35 -1.20
C VAL A 222 -9.99 11.56 -1.46
N SER A 223 -9.72 10.54 -0.66
CA SER A 223 -8.51 9.71 -0.82
C SER A 223 -8.49 8.97 -2.15
N ASN A 224 -9.63 8.42 -2.59
CA ASN A 224 -9.74 7.72 -3.86
C ASN A 224 -9.53 8.65 -5.05
N LEU A 225 -10.22 9.78 -5.08
CA LEU A 225 -10.09 10.75 -6.17
C LEU A 225 -8.67 11.31 -6.26
N TYR A 226 -8.08 11.68 -5.13
CA TYR A 226 -6.71 12.18 -5.09
C TYR A 226 -5.69 11.13 -5.52
N PHE A 227 -5.88 9.89 -5.07
CA PHE A 227 -5.02 8.76 -5.40
C PHE A 227 -5.03 8.45 -6.90
N ASN A 228 -6.22 8.32 -7.49
CA ASN A 228 -6.37 8.01 -8.91
C ASN A 228 -5.83 9.13 -9.81
N GLU A 229 -6.05 10.39 -9.43
CA GLU A 229 -5.50 11.55 -10.15
C GLU A 229 -3.97 11.55 -10.14
N LYS A 230 -3.35 11.30 -8.98
CA LYS A 230 -1.88 11.36 -8.86
C LYS A 230 -1.16 10.20 -9.50
N LEU A 231 -1.79 9.03 -9.55
CA LEU A 231 -1.22 7.85 -10.22
C LEU A 231 -1.68 7.71 -11.68
N GLU A 232 -2.52 8.63 -12.17
CA GLU A 232 -3.05 8.62 -13.54
C GLU A 232 -3.69 7.27 -13.92
N LYS A 233 -4.23 6.57 -12.91
CA LYS A 233 -4.80 5.23 -13.03
C LYS A 233 -5.95 5.04 -12.06
N GLU A 234 -7.03 4.42 -12.56
CA GLU A 234 -8.15 4.06 -11.71
C GLU A 234 -7.89 2.72 -11.02
N TYR A 235 -7.91 2.72 -9.68
CA TYR A 235 -7.78 1.54 -8.86
C TYR A 235 -9.10 1.27 -8.13
N LYS A 236 -9.83 0.23 -8.55
CA LYS A 236 -11.07 -0.23 -7.91
C LYS A 236 -10.85 -1.58 -7.25
N VAL A 237 -11.36 -1.76 -6.03
CA VAL A 237 -11.30 -3.05 -5.31
C VAL A 237 -12.08 -4.14 -6.07
N GLU A 238 -13.17 -3.76 -6.73
CA GLU A 238 -14.09 -4.67 -7.43
C GLU A 238 -13.50 -5.28 -8.73
N ASN A 239 -12.44 -4.71 -9.27
CA ASN A 239 -11.83 -5.12 -10.56
C ASN A 239 -10.70 -6.13 -10.41
N LEU A 240 -10.62 -6.88 -9.32
CA LEU A 240 -9.52 -7.81 -9.07
C LEU A 240 -9.79 -9.25 -9.51
N PHE A 241 -11.03 -9.58 -9.88
CA PHE A 241 -11.45 -10.90 -10.35
C PHE A 241 -12.29 -10.80 -11.62
#